data_9933f4dd86414425eaeea44b4e7095ef
#
_entry.id   9933f4dd86414425eaeea44b4e7095ef
#
_cell.length_a   1.000
_cell.length_b   1.000
_cell.length_c   1.000
_cell.angle_alpha   90.00
_cell.angle_beta   90.00
_cell.angle_gamma   90.00
#
_symmetry.space_group_name_H-M   'P 1'
#
loop_
_entity.id
_entity.type
_entity.pdbx_description
1 polymer ?
#
loop_
_entity_poly.entity_id
_entity_poly.type
_entity_poly.pdbx_seq_one_letter_code
_entity_poly.pdbx_strand_id
1 'polypeptide(L)'
;MLKVVHLSTTPLVGAPGNLCRALNNHGQVQARWVCLRSDVGLYQQMPFATDLCWQRQREEALHAIEQADVLHLHNFIDLDSADFQPVDFRRRWQQGQPMVRQFHSQPALVAQGTGRTVAQVHACPIPKLVIPQYPERHFATARLVPNMVYVPPRPPAAAPAGAPRGALRIGYAPSRFNSAHSSRWDTKGYPETVTVLRRLARAARARGLHVEIDLIEQVGHAECLRRKAGCDLFIDDLVTGSYHLNTLEALAQGVPCATYLDARTAEVVRQVTGGHDLPVVNVGLEHAATVLLELCARPERLQALGVAGRAWMDRHWTGVHAAQTLGDIYRSVAAHPGRPFAQRFDEDDTGERWHVREQHDALWQARRAGWPRPVPPWLLGAKTAAGRVARALHLR
;
A
#
# COMPACT_ATOMS: atom_id res chain seq x y z
N MET A 1 22.34 -5.23 21.10
CA MET A 1 21.06 -5.01 20.36
C MET A 1 21.40 -4.23 19.12
N LEU A 2 21.03 -4.72 17.91
CA LEU A 2 21.31 -4.01 16.67
C LEU A 2 20.54 -2.69 16.60
N LYS A 3 21.23 -1.63 16.18
CA LYS A 3 20.63 -0.33 15.89
C LYS A 3 20.38 -0.20 14.40
N VAL A 4 19.14 0.01 14.02
CA VAL A 4 18.73 0.11 12.61
C VAL A 4 18.09 1.48 12.36
N VAL A 5 18.52 2.14 11.30
CA VAL A 5 17.89 3.40 10.88
C VAL A 5 17.22 3.21 9.53
N HIS A 6 15.90 3.38 9.53
CA HIS A 6 15.08 3.46 8.33
C HIS A 6 15.13 4.87 7.76
N LEU A 7 15.42 5.00 6.46
CA LEU A 7 15.45 6.28 5.77
C LEU A 7 14.43 6.28 4.63
N SER A 8 13.61 7.31 4.57
CA SER A 8 12.65 7.49 3.48
C SER A 8 12.57 8.96 3.05
N THR A 9 12.31 9.21 1.76
CA THR A 9 12.13 10.58 1.26
C THR A 9 10.77 11.16 1.61
N THR A 10 9.76 10.31 1.80
CA THR A 10 8.39 10.65 2.20
C THR A 10 7.87 9.63 3.21
N PRO A 11 6.75 9.88 3.88
CA PRO A 11 6.19 8.96 4.85
C PRO A 11 5.81 7.56 4.32
N LEU A 12 5.69 7.37 3.00
CA LEU A 12 5.27 6.08 2.40
C LEU A 12 4.03 5.48 3.09
N VAL A 13 3.04 6.34 3.35
CA VAL A 13 1.80 6.02 4.06
C VAL A 13 2.06 5.39 5.45
N GLY A 14 3.14 5.82 6.11
CA GLY A 14 3.52 5.34 7.45
C GLY A 14 4.23 3.98 7.49
N ALA A 15 4.49 3.35 6.34
CA ALA A 15 5.08 2.01 6.31
C ALA A 15 6.41 1.88 7.07
N PRO A 16 7.42 2.77 6.90
CA PRO A 16 8.67 2.68 7.66
C PRO A 16 8.46 2.81 9.18
N GLY A 17 7.61 3.75 9.60
CA GLY A 17 7.29 3.95 11.02
C GLY A 17 6.61 2.74 11.64
N ASN A 18 5.69 2.09 10.92
CA ASN A 18 5.03 0.88 11.37
C ASN A 18 5.99 -0.30 11.52
N LEU A 19 6.99 -0.41 10.64
CA LEU A 19 8.05 -1.41 10.77
C LEU A 19 8.94 -1.13 11.99
N CYS A 20 9.34 0.12 12.20
CA CYS A 20 10.10 0.51 13.40
C CYS A 20 9.31 0.21 14.69
N ARG A 21 8.00 0.49 14.70
CA ARG A 21 7.12 0.14 15.81
C ARG A 21 7.08 -1.37 16.07
N ALA A 22 6.99 -2.19 15.03
CA ALA A 22 7.03 -3.66 15.17
C ALA A 22 8.35 -4.11 15.76
N LEU A 23 9.47 -3.61 15.24
CA LEU A 23 10.82 -3.94 15.71
C LEU A 23 11.04 -3.56 17.18
N ASN A 24 10.67 -2.34 17.56
CA ASN A 24 10.87 -1.84 18.92
C ASN A 24 9.97 -2.53 19.95
N ASN A 25 8.76 -2.96 19.55
CA ASN A 25 7.82 -3.61 20.45
C ASN A 25 8.08 -5.11 20.62
N HIS A 26 8.62 -5.78 19.60
CA HIS A 26 8.67 -7.25 19.55
C HIS A 26 10.03 -7.81 19.16
N GLY A 27 10.94 -6.98 18.65
CA GLY A 27 12.24 -7.40 18.15
C GLY A 27 13.37 -7.23 19.18
N GLN A 28 14.53 -7.81 18.85
CA GLN A 28 15.79 -7.54 19.50
C GLN A 28 16.61 -6.49 18.76
N VAL A 29 15.92 -5.50 18.20
CA VAL A 29 16.47 -4.45 17.34
C VAL A 29 15.94 -3.11 17.84
N GLN A 30 16.80 -2.14 17.96
CA GLN A 30 16.42 -0.75 18.18
C GLN A 30 16.29 -0.06 16.83
N ALA A 31 15.09 0.34 16.46
CA ALA A 31 14.82 0.94 15.16
C ALA A 31 14.42 2.41 15.29
N ARG A 32 15.00 3.27 14.46
CA ARG A 32 14.63 4.68 14.31
C ARG A 32 14.19 4.92 12.86
N TRP A 33 13.34 5.89 12.66
CA TRP A 33 12.89 6.28 11.31
C TRP A 33 13.17 7.77 11.05
N VAL A 34 14.00 8.03 10.04
CA VAL A 34 14.29 9.37 9.53
C VAL A 34 13.53 9.59 8.22
N CYS A 35 12.63 10.55 8.21
CA CYS A 35 11.89 10.96 7.02
C CYS A 35 12.41 12.30 6.49
N LEU A 36 12.77 12.36 5.21
CA LEU A 36 13.28 13.60 4.60
C LEU A 36 12.21 14.70 4.59
N ARG A 37 11.00 14.38 4.13
CA ARG A 37 9.88 15.31 3.97
C ARG A 37 8.60 14.67 4.51
N SER A 38 8.14 15.13 5.66
CA SER A 38 6.94 14.59 6.30
C SER A 38 5.64 15.28 5.90
N ASP A 39 5.72 16.46 5.26
CA ASP A 39 4.62 17.40 5.06
C ASP A 39 4.49 17.90 3.60
N VAL A 40 4.90 17.09 2.62
CA VAL A 40 4.85 17.46 1.21
C VAL A 40 3.73 16.72 0.44
N GLY A 41 3.13 17.40 -0.51
CA GLY A 41 2.14 16.82 -1.42
C GLY A 41 0.93 16.24 -0.69
N LEU A 42 0.64 14.96 -0.92
CA LEU A 42 -0.45 14.24 -0.26
C LEU A 42 -0.37 14.28 1.27
N TYR A 43 0.85 14.25 1.80
CA TYR A 43 1.09 14.14 3.24
C TYR A 43 0.83 15.44 4.01
N GLN A 44 0.67 16.58 3.34
CA GLN A 44 0.18 17.80 3.97
C GLN A 44 -1.24 17.65 4.50
N GLN A 45 -2.07 16.89 3.77
CA GLN A 45 -3.46 16.63 4.14
C GLN A 45 -3.63 15.33 4.96
N MET A 46 -2.61 14.49 4.97
CA MET A 46 -2.59 13.20 5.65
C MET A 46 -1.28 13.07 6.45
N PRO A 47 -1.11 13.87 7.53
CA PRO A 47 0.10 13.82 8.31
C PRO A 47 0.26 12.45 8.98
N PHE A 48 1.43 11.85 8.80
CA PHE A 48 1.86 10.66 9.54
C PHE A 48 2.85 11.10 10.62
N ALA A 49 2.72 10.54 11.82
CA ALA A 49 3.72 10.75 12.86
C ALA A 49 5.05 10.14 12.39
N THR A 50 6.07 10.97 12.26
CA THR A 50 7.44 10.56 11.96
C THR A 50 8.26 10.56 13.24
N ASP A 51 9.21 9.63 13.37
CA ASP A 51 10.13 9.61 14.52
C ASP A 51 11.08 10.81 14.43
N LEU A 52 11.83 10.92 13.33
CA LEU A 52 12.73 12.05 13.06
C LEU A 52 12.40 12.68 11.69
N CYS A 53 12.13 13.96 11.69
CA CYS A 53 12.03 14.75 10.47
C CYS A 53 13.39 15.36 10.15
N TRP A 54 13.99 14.97 9.01
CA TRP A 54 15.31 15.45 8.60
C TRP A 54 15.47 16.97 8.60
N GLN A 55 14.44 17.67 8.13
CA GLN A 55 14.49 19.13 8.03
C GLN A 55 14.44 19.83 9.39
N ARG A 56 13.86 19.21 10.40
CA ARG A 56 13.65 19.81 11.74
C ARG A 56 14.60 19.26 12.79
N GLN A 57 15.06 18.02 12.64
CA GLN A 57 15.83 17.28 13.65
C GLN A 57 17.11 16.70 13.03
N ARG A 58 17.78 17.52 12.19
CA ARG A 58 18.92 17.07 11.37
C ARG A 58 20.07 16.52 12.20
N GLU A 59 20.43 17.17 13.29
CA GLU A 59 21.54 16.74 14.13
C GLU A 59 21.26 15.39 14.80
N GLU A 60 20.06 15.23 15.36
CA GLU A 60 19.63 13.95 15.95
C GLU A 60 19.56 12.85 14.89
N ALA A 61 19.05 13.17 13.69
CA ALA A 61 18.99 12.23 12.58
C ALA A 61 20.40 11.80 12.11
N LEU A 62 21.33 12.73 11.99
CA LEU A 62 22.73 12.43 11.67
C LEU A 62 23.36 11.55 12.72
N HIS A 63 23.18 11.89 14.00
CA HIS A 63 23.69 11.07 15.11
C HIS A 63 23.11 9.64 15.06
N ALA A 64 21.80 9.49 14.82
CA ALA A 64 21.19 8.17 14.68
C ALA A 64 21.79 7.39 13.50
N ILE A 65 22.01 8.03 12.34
CA ILE A 65 22.62 7.41 11.16
C ILE A 65 24.07 6.98 11.43
N GLU A 66 24.82 7.78 12.16
CA GLU A 66 26.20 7.47 12.53
C GLU A 66 26.32 6.28 13.47
N GLN A 67 25.37 6.14 14.36
CA GLN A 67 25.32 5.04 15.35
C GLN A 67 24.67 3.77 14.81
N ALA A 68 24.17 3.78 13.56
CA ALA A 68 23.44 2.65 13.00
C ALA A 68 24.38 1.50 12.63
N ASP A 69 24.04 0.30 13.09
CA ASP A 69 24.66 -0.95 12.64
C ASP A 69 24.17 -1.32 11.22
N VAL A 70 22.92 -1.00 10.89
CA VAL A 70 22.32 -1.26 9.57
C VAL A 70 21.52 -0.05 9.12
N LEU A 71 21.66 0.34 7.85
CA LEU A 71 20.82 1.32 7.19
C LEU A 71 19.76 0.65 6.33
N HIS A 72 18.49 0.99 6.55
CA HIS A 72 17.36 0.49 5.77
C HIS A 72 16.81 1.61 4.87
N LEU A 73 17.15 1.56 3.60
CA LEU A 73 16.77 2.56 2.61
C LEU A 73 15.43 2.20 1.98
N HIS A 74 14.51 3.17 1.90
CA HIS A 74 13.19 2.94 1.30
C HIS A 74 13.07 3.57 -0.09
N ASN A 75 12.54 2.81 -1.03
CA ASN A 75 12.13 3.23 -2.38
C ASN A 75 13.17 4.06 -3.13
N PHE A 76 13.08 5.38 -2.96
CA PHE A 76 13.79 6.39 -3.77
C PHE A 76 15.21 6.70 -3.29
N ILE A 77 15.71 6.00 -2.28
CA ILE A 77 17.05 6.19 -1.76
C ILE A 77 17.96 5.07 -2.28
N ASP A 78 19.10 5.43 -2.84
CA ASP A 78 20.15 4.52 -3.29
C ASP A 78 21.54 5.03 -2.89
N LEU A 79 22.61 4.40 -3.41
CA LEU A 79 23.98 4.79 -3.08
C LEU A 79 24.36 6.20 -3.53
N ASP A 80 23.67 6.74 -4.54
CA ASP A 80 23.97 8.05 -5.11
C ASP A 80 23.00 9.15 -4.67
N SER A 81 22.10 8.84 -3.73
CA SER A 81 21.13 9.80 -3.23
C SER A 81 21.80 10.92 -2.45
N ALA A 82 21.57 12.16 -2.89
CA ALA A 82 22.12 13.38 -2.26
C ALA A 82 21.16 14.06 -1.26
N ASP A 83 19.95 13.53 -1.11
CA ASP A 83 18.88 14.13 -0.28
C ASP A 83 19.25 14.25 1.21
N PHE A 84 20.14 13.40 1.69
CA PHE A 84 20.56 13.34 3.10
C PHE A 84 21.98 13.84 3.33
N GLN A 85 22.47 14.76 2.51
CA GLN A 85 23.81 15.31 2.73
C GLN A 85 23.96 15.95 4.13
N PRO A 86 25.09 15.70 4.83
CA PRO A 86 26.38 15.18 4.35
C PRO A 86 26.52 13.65 4.34
N VAL A 87 25.44 12.87 4.50
CA VAL A 87 25.51 11.41 4.47
C VAL A 87 25.85 10.94 3.06
N ASP A 88 27.01 10.33 2.90
CA ASP A 88 27.45 9.69 1.65
C ASP A 88 27.23 8.18 1.75
N PHE A 89 26.11 7.71 1.17
CA PHE A 89 25.74 6.29 1.19
C PHE A 89 26.74 5.43 0.41
N ARG A 90 27.31 5.92 -0.68
CA ARG A 90 28.28 5.19 -1.48
C ARG A 90 29.58 4.96 -0.71
N ARG A 91 30.11 6.01 -0.08
CA ARG A 91 31.30 5.90 0.76
C ARG A 91 31.07 4.95 1.93
N ARG A 92 29.93 5.04 2.62
CA ARG A 92 29.58 4.15 3.72
C ARG A 92 29.48 2.69 3.26
N TRP A 93 28.86 2.44 2.11
CA TRP A 93 28.80 1.13 1.50
C TRP A 93 30.19 0.55 1.21
N GLN A 94 31.08 1.35 0.61
CA GLN A 94 32.49 0.97 0.33
C GLN A 94 33.28 0.68 1.61
N GLN A 95 32.93 1.31 2.71
CA GLN A 95 33.51 1.09 4.04
C GLN A 95 32.89 -0.14 4.77
N GLY A 96 31.99 -0.87 4.11
CA GLY A 96 31.38 -2.08 4.67
C GLY A 96 30.14 -1.83 5.54
N GLN A 97 29.55 -0.62 5.52
CA GLN A 97 28.30 -0.35 6.23
C GLN A 97 27.20 -1.28 5.74
N PRO A 98 26.60 -2.11 6.59
CA PRO A 98 25.46 -2.95 6.22
C PRO A 98 24.27 -2.12 5.80
N MET A 99 23.69 -2.44 4.63
CA MET A 99 22.51 -1.75 4.09
C MET A 99 21.53 -2.74 3.50
N VAL A 100 20.23 -2.41 3.55
CA VAL A 100 19.15 -3.04 2.77
C VAL A 100 18.33 -1.96 2.08
N ARG A 101 17.73 -2.30 0.94
CA ARG A 101 16.83 -1.40 0.20
C ARG A 101 15.48 -2.04 -0.01
N GLN A 102 14.42 -1.42 0.57
CA GLN A 102 13.06 -1.92 0.48
C GLN A 102 12.25 -1.17 -0.57
N PHE A 103 11.59 -1.93 -1.44
CA PHE A 103 10.74 -1.40 -2.50
C PHE A 103 9.26 -1.53 -2.12
N HIS A 104 8.55 -0.40 -2.22
CA HIS A 104 7.10 -0.27 -2.07
C HIS A 104 6.41 0.01 -3.40
N SER A 105 7.18 0.22 -4.46
CA SER A 105 6.74 0.61 -5.80
C SER A 105 7.42 -0.22 -6.86
N GLN A 106 6.80 -0.30 -8.03
CA GLN A 106 7.42 -0.93 -9.21
C GLN A 106 8.69 -0.18 -9.65
N PRO A 107 9.63 -0.88 -10.32
CA PRO A 107 10.92 -0.29 -10.71
C PRO A 107 10.77 0.93 -11.61
N ALA A 108 9.76 0.98 -12.48
CA ALA A 108 9.52 2.12 -13.36
C ALA A 108 9.23 3.41 -12.57
N LEU A 109 8.41 3.33 -11.51
CA LEU A 109 8.11 4.48 -10.65
C LEU A 109 9.33 4.90 -9.83
N VAL A 110 10.12 3.92 -9.34
CA VAL A 110 11.37 4.19 -8.63
C VAL A 110 12.38 4.86 -9.55
N ALA A 111 12.53 4.37 -10.77
CA ALA A 111 13.40 4.92 -11.79
C ALA A 111 13.05 6.39 -12.11
N GLN A 112 11.76 6.65 -12.34
CA GLN A 112 11.25 8.01 -12.56
C GLN A 112 11.54 8.94 -11.37
N GLY A 113 11.29 8.49 -10.15
CA GLY A 113 11.47 9.29 -8.93
C GLY A 113 12.93 9.54 -8.57
N THR A 114 13.86 8.71 -9.05
CA THR A 114 15.31 8.84 -8.79
C THR A 114 16.11 9.38 -9.98
N GLY A 115 15.46 9.63 -11.13
CA GLY A 115 16.18 10.00 -12.36
C GLY A 115 17.05 8.87 -12.92
N ARG A 116 16.74 7.60 -12.62
CA ARG A 116 17.46 6.41 -13.06
C ARG A 116 16.71 5.69 -14.18
N THR A 117 17.38 4.75 -14.80
CA THR A 117 16.72 3.73 -15.63
C THR A 117 16.27 2.55 -14.77
N VAL A 118 15.32 1.77 -15.26
CA VAL A 118 14.88 0.51 -14.61
C VAL A 118 16.05 -0.46 -14.42
N ALA A 119 16.92 -0.57 -15.43
CA ALA A 119 18.13 -1.40 -15.34
C ALA A 119 19.06 -0.95 -14.19
N GLN A 120 19.24 0.35 -13.99
CA GLN A 120 20.04 0.88 -12.88
C GLN A 120 19.39 0.62 -11.51
N VAL A 121 18.05 0.64 -11.41
CA VAL A 121 17.36 0.26 -10.18
C VAL A 121 17.62 -1.19 -9.83
N HIS A 122 17.58 -2.10 -10.82
CA HIS A 122 17.87 -3.52 -10.62
C HIS A 122 19.36 -3.78 -10.34
N ALA A 123 20.27 -3.07 -11.01
CA ALA A 123 21.73 -3.23 -10.86
C ALA A 123 22.26 -2.69 -9.51
N CYS A 124 21.46 -1.98 -8.72
CA CYS A 124 21.89 -1.51 -7.40
C CYS A 124 22.34 -2.70 -6.53
N PRO A 125 23.59 -2.69 -6.00
CA PRO A 125 24.15 -3.86 -5.31
C PRO A 125 23.58 -4.09 -3.90
N ILE A 126 22.87 -3.12 -3.33
CA ILE A 126 22.28 -3.24 -1.99
C ILE A 126 21.28 -4.40 -1.99
N PRO A 127 21.35 -5.35 -1.02
CA PRO A 127 20.35 -6.41 -0.84
C PRO A 127 18.92 -5.86 -0.79
N LYS A 128 18.04 -6.46 -1.58
CA LYS A 128 16.70 -5.94 -1.85
C LYS A 128 15.64 -6.57 -0.96
N LEU A 129 14.74 -5.73 -0.46
CA LEU A 129 13.51 -6.13 0.20
C LEU A 129 12.32 -5.61 -0.62
N VAL A 130 11.19 -6.29 -0.54
CA VAL A 130 9.98 -5.87 -1.25
C VAL A 130 8.74 -6.24 -0.46
N ILE A 131 7.69 -5.43 -0.57
CA ILE A 131 6.39 -5.74 0.00
C ILE A 131 5.71 -6.88 -0.77
N PRO A 132 4.93 -7.77 -0.10
CA PRO A 132 4.23 -8.88 -0.72
C PRO A 132 2.96 -8.41 -1.46
N GLN A 133 3.13 -7.49 -2.38
CA GLN A 133 2.10 -6.84 -3.21
C GLN A 133 2.58 -6.80 -4.66
N TYR A 134 1.85 -6.12 -5.55
CA TYR A 134 2.18 -6.04 -6.98
C TYR A 134 3.66 -5.80 -7.30
N PRO A 135 4.41 -4.93 -6.58
CA PRO A 135 5.83 -4.69 -6.87
C PRO A 135 6.73 -5.93 -6.76
N GLU A 136 6.32 -6.92 -5.96
CA GLU A 136 7.11 -8.14 -5.70
C GLU A 136 7.56 -8.84 -6.99
N ARG A 137 6.69 -8.92 -7.98
CA ARG A 137 6.93 -9.62 -9.25
C ARG A 137 8.09 -9.05 -10.09
N HIS A 138 8.54 -7.86 -9.76
CA HIS A 138 9.65 -7.20 -10.44
C HIS A 138 11.00 -7.37 -9.73
N PHE A 139 11.06 -8.05 -8.58
CA PHE A 139 12.26 -8.13 -7.75
C PHE A 139 12.55 -9.58 -7.34
N ALA A 140 13.04 -10.38 -8.29
CA ALA A 140 13.28 -11.82 -8.12
C ALA A 140 14.23 -12.16 -6.96
N THR A 141 15.20 -11.30 -6.68
CA THR A 141 16.19 -11.49 -5.60
C THR A 141 15.82 -10.81 -4.29
N ALA A 142 14.69 -10.11 -4.22
CA ALA A 142 14.27 -9.43 -2.99
C ALA A 142 13.65 -10.38 -1.97
N ARG A 143 13.89 -10.16 -0.68
CA ARG A 143 13.17 -10.81 0.41
C ARG A 143 11.83 -10.11 0.65
N LEU A 144 10.81 -10.89 1.00
CA LEU A 144 9.48 -10.38 1.32
C LEU A 144 9.47 -9.80 2.73
N VAL A 145 8.93 -8.59 2.85
CA VAL A 145 8.68 -7.92 4.12
C VAL A 145 7.26 -7.37 4.12
N PRO A 146 6.38 -7.85 5.01
CA PRO A 146 5.00 -7.41 5.05
C PRO A 146 4.90 -5.94 5.46
N ASN A 147 4.01 -5.19 4.82
CA ASN A 147 3.60 -3.88 5.30
C ASN A 147 2.76 -4.03 6.57
N MET A 148 3.17 -3.37 7.64
CA MET A 148 2.42 -3.39 8.89
C MET A 148 1.39 -2.25 8.95
N VAL A 149 0.25 -2.54 9.56
CA VAL A 149 -0.77 -1.54 9.87
C VAL A 149 -1.07 -1.57 11.38
N TYR A 150 -1.26 -0.39 11.93
CA TYR A 150 -1.69 -0.20 13.31
C TYR A 150 -2.92 0.69 13.29
N VAL A 151 -4.07 0.08 13.48
CA VAL A 151 -5.36 0.77 13.44
C VAL A 151 -6.00 0.76 14.82
N PRO A 152 -6.75 1.81 15.19
CA PRO A 152 -7.57 1.77 16.39
C PRO A 152 -8.57 0.62 16.32
N PRO A 153 -8.88 -0.05 17.45
CA PRO A 153 -9.95 -1.02 17.47
C PRO A 153 -11.25 -0.39 16.95
N ARG A 154 -12.03 -1.20 16.22
CA ARG A 154 -13.37 -0.75 15.83
C ARG A 154 -14.15 -0.39 17.11
N PRO A 155 -14.75 0.79 17.21
CA PRO A 155 -15.62 1.09 18.34
C PRO A 155 -16.71 0.01 18.43
N PRO A 156 -17.12 -0.41 19.64
CA PRO A 156 -18.29 -1.25 19.79
C PRO A 156 -19.43 -0.65 18.97
N ALA A 157 -20.16 -1.48 18.21
CA ALA A 157 -21.29 -0.99 17.44
C ALA A 157 -22.22 -0.24 18.39
N ALA A 158 -22.49 1.02 18.12
CA ALA A 158 -23.34 1.87 18.95
C ALA A 158 -24.83 1.44 18.98
N ALA A 159 -25.18 0.39 18.23
CA ALA A 159 -26.49 -0.24 18.25
C ALA A 159 -26.36 -1.70 18.70
N PRO A 160 -27.30 -2.22 19.49
CA PRO A 160 -27.36 -3.64 19.83
C PRO A 160 -27.37 -4.49 18.56
N ALA A 161 -26.67 -5.62 18.60
CA ALA A 161 -26.74 -6.61 17.53
C ALA A 161 -28.21 -6.96 17.31
N GLY A 162 -28.75 -6.62 16.13
CA GLY A 162 -30.16 -6.85 15.80
C GLY A 162 -31.03 -5.60 15.62
N ALA A 163 -30.55 -4.37 15.92
CA ALA A 163 -31.25 -3.20 15.47
C ALA A 163 -31.12 -3.06 13.94
N PRO A 164 -32.21 -2.92 13.17
CA PRO A 164 -32.13 -2.75 11.74
C PRO A 164 -31.38 -1.44 11.46
N ARG A 165 -30.15 -1.53 10.98
CA ARG A 165 -29.48 -0.40 10.36
C ARG A 165 -30.28 -0.05 9.11
N GLY A 166 -30.73 1.19 9.00
CA GLY A 166 -31.55 1.61 7.87
C GLY A 166 -30.87 1.45 6.50
N ALA A 167 -29.54 1.36 6.44
CA ALA A 167 -28.79 1.18 5.20
C ALA A 167 -27.43 0.46 5.46
N LEU A 168 -27.02 -0.38 4.51
CA LEU A 168 -25.67 -0.95 4.46
C LEU A 168 -24.70 0.10 3.90
N ARG A 169 -23.58 0.32 4.60
CA ARG A 169 -22.56 1.28 4.19
C ARG A 169 -21.39 0.58 3.51
N ILE A 170 -21.11 0.95 2.26
CA ILE A 170 -19.97 0.48 1.49
C ILE A 170 -18.96 1.61 1.38
N GLY A 171 -17.77 1.41 1.95
CA GLY A 171 -16.68 2.37 1.88
C GLY A 171 -15.76 2.15 0.68
N TYR A 172 -15.28 3.22 0.09
CA TYR A 172 -14.24 3.20 -0.92
C TYR A 172 -13.32 4.42 -0.75
N ALA A 173 -12.01 4.19 -0.55
CA ALA A 173 -11.02 5.25 -0.35
C ALA A 173 -9.98 5.26 -1.49
N PRO A 174 -10.34 5.82 -2.65
CA PRO A 174 -9.47 5.85 -3.83
C PRO A 174 -8.31 6.83 -3.66
N SER A 175 -7.19 6.54 -4.32
CA SER A 175 -6.12 7.51 -4.50
C SER A 175 -6.43 8.45 -5.67
N ARG A 176 -6.78 9.69 -5.40
CA ARG A 176 -7.04 10.70 -6.44
C ARG A 176 -5.84 11.06 -7.31
N PHE A 177 -4.62 10.76 -6.84
CA PHE A 177 -3.42 11.01 -7.65
C PHE A 177 -3.46 10.27 -8.98
N ASN A 178 -4.10 9.11 -8.99
CA ASN A 178 -4.23 8.30 -10.18
C ASN A 178 -5.34 8.77 -11.12
N SER A 179 -6.21 9.68 -10.69
CA SER A 179 -7.32 10.19 -11.52
C SER A 179 -6.87 11.06 -12.70
N ALA A 180 -5.62 11.53 -12.71
CA ALA A 180 -5.03 12.26 -13.82
C ALA A 180 -4.54 11.34 -14.96
N HIS A 181 -4.42 10.04 -14.71
CA HIS A 181 -3.99 9.07 -15.70
C HIS A 181 -5.16 8.59 -16.57
N SER A 182 -4.87 8.21 -17.80
CA SER A 182 -5.86 7.74 -18.78
C SER A 182 -6.14 6.24 -18.68
N SER A 183 -5.21 5.47 -18.11
CA SER A 183 -5.32 4.02 -17.95
C SER A 183 -6.05 3.66 -16.66
N ARG A 184 -6.98 2.71 -16.74
CA ARG A 184 -7.62 2.20 -15.51
C ARG A 184 -6.64 1.47 -14.59
N TRP A 185 -5.54 0.97 -15.14
CA TRP A 185 -4.47 0.37 -14.36
C TRP A 185 -3.81 1.40 -13.44
N ASP A 186 -3.48 2.56 -14.00
CA ASP A 186 -2.82 3.64 -13.26
C ASP A 186 -3.77 4.29 -12.24
N THR A 187 -5.06 4.35 -12.57
CA THR A 187 -6.10 4.86 -11.65
C THR A 187 -6.56 3.81 -10.63
N LYS A 188 -6.08 2.57 -10.74
CA LYS A 188 -6.61 1.41 -10.00
C LYS A 188 -8.13 1.25 -10.17
N GLY A 189 -8.62 1.60 -11.35
CA GLY A 189 -10.03 1.55 -11.68
C GLY A 189 -10.91 2.54 -10.93
N TYR A 190 -10.38 3.69 -10.47
CA TYR A 190 -11.16 4.65 -9.68
C TYR A 190 -12.49 5.07 -10.36
N PRO A 191 -12.51 5.61 -11.61
CA PRO A 191 -13.76 6.04 -12.23
C PRO A 191 -14.75 4.90 -12.47
N GLU A 192 -14.22 3.74 -12.83
CA GLU A 192 -14.99 2.54 -13.11
C GLU A 192 -15.59 1.96 -11.84
N THR A 193 -14.82 1.90 -10.77
CA THR A 193 -15.29 1.43 -9.45
C THR A 193 -16.42 2.32 -8.95
N VAL A 194 -16.30 3.64 -9.04
CA VAL A 194 -17.39 4.56 -8.69
C VAL A 194 -18.64 4.29 -9.52
N THR A 195 -18.48 3.99 -10.82
CA THR A 195 -19.61 3.63 -11.69
C THR A 195 -20.26 2.32 -11.28
N VAL A 196 -19.46 1.30 -10.96
CA VAL A 196 -19.93 0.00 -10.42
C VAL A 196 -20.73 0.22 -9.13
N LEU A 197 -20.19 0.98 -8.19
CA LEU A 197 -20.83 1.24 -6.90
C LEU A 197 -22.17 1.99 -7.05
N ARG A 198 -22.26 2.96 -7.96
CA ARG A 198 -23.53 3.64 -8.29
C ARG A 198 -24.56 2.70 -8.92
N ARG A 199 -24.13 1.77 -9.78
CA ARG A 199 -25.00 0.73 -10.35
C ARG A 199 -25.47 -0.24 -9.28
N LEU A 200 -24.56 -0.68 -8.39
CA LEU A 200 -24.87 -1.51 -7.24
C LEU A 200 -25.96 -0.86 -6.36
N ALA A 201 -25.78 0.39 -5.96
CA ALA A 201 -26.77 1.09 -5.12
C ALA A 201 -28.17 1.17 -5.78
N ARG A 202 -28.23 1.37 -7.11
CA ARG A 202 -29.50 1.36 -7.86
C ARG A 202 -30.10 -0.03 -7.91
N ALA A 203 -29.31 -1.06 -8.18
CA ALA A 203 -29.79 -2.45 -8.23
C ALA A 203 -30.22 -2.95 -6.85
N ALA A 204 -29.53 -2.55 -5.79
CA ALA A 204 -29.92 -2.84 -4.39
C ALA A 204 -31.29 -2.24 -4.07
N ARG A 205 -31.50 -0.96 -4.41
CA ARG A 205 -32.80 -0.28 -4.20
C ARG A 205 -33.94 -0.99 -4.93
N ALA A 206 -33.70 -1.45 -6.17
CA ALA A 206 -34.70 -2.22 -6.92
C ALA A 206 -35.06 -3.55 -6.25
N ARG A 207 -34.23 -4.07 -5.34
CA ARG A 207 -34.46 -5.28 -4.53
C ARG A 207 -34.94 -4.94 -3.10
N GLY A 208 -35.28 -3.68 -2.81
CA GLY A 208 -35.67 -3.24 -1.48
C GLY A 208 -34.52 -3.15 -0.47
N LEU A 209 -33.27 -3.21 -0.93
CA LEU A 209 -32.09 -3.06 -0.08
C LEU A 209 -31.61 -1.59 -0.09
N HIS A 210 -31.31 -1.06 1.08
CA HIS A 210 -30.71 0.27 1.19
C HIS A 210 -29.17 0.14 1.28
N VAL A 211 -28.48 0.71 0.29
CA VAL A 211 -27.02 0.76 0.24
C VAL A 211 -26.55 2.21 0.10
N GLU A 212 -25.72 2.65 1.03
CA GLU A 212 -25.03 3.93 1.01
C GLU A 212 -23.57 3.75 0.59
N ILE A 213 -23.11 4.58 -0.34
CA ILE A 213 -21.71 4.58 -0.78
C ILE A 213 -20.99 5.72 -0.05
N ASP A 214 -20.03 5.35 0.79
CA ASP A 214 -19.13 6.27 1.46
C ASP A 214 -17.83 6.41 0.68
N LEU A 215 -17.76 7.43 -0.20
CA LEU A 215 -16.56 7.78 -0.94
C LEU A 215 -15.63 8.60 -0.04
N ILE A 216 -14.60 7.95 0.50
CA ILE A 216 -13.67 8.53 1.46
C ILE A 216 -12.52 9.21 0.72
N GLU A 217 -12.63 10.50 0.54
CA GLU A 217 -11.67 11.29 -0.23
C GLU A 217 -11.24 12.55 0.51
N GLN A 218 -10.00 12.98 0.33
CA GLN A 218 -9.45 14.24 0.83
C GLN A 218 -9.61 14.44 2.35
N VAL A 219 -9.50 13.36 3.11
CA VAL A 219 -9.54 13.37 4.57
C VAL A 219 -8.21 12.95 5.16
N GLY A 220 -7.92 13.35 6.39
CA GLY A 220 -6.75 12.86 7.12
C GLY A 220 -6.85 11.35 7.39
N HIS A 221 -5.71 10.69 7.61
CA HIS A 221 -5.66 9.23 7.79
C HIS A 221 -6.53 8.75 8.97
N ALA A 222 -6.52 9.48 10.09
CA ALA A 222 -7.35 9.13 11.25
C ALA A 222 -8.86 9.15 10.93
N GLU A 223 -9.31 10.14 10.16
CA GLU A 223 -10.71 10.23 9.71
C GLU A 223 -11.03 9.15 8.68
N CYS A 224 -10.08 8.82 7.78
CA CYS A 224 -10.22 7.70 6.86
C CYS A 224 -10.44 6.39 7.63
N LEU A 225 -9.62 6.10 8.64
CA LEU A 225 -9.76 4.91 9.49
C LEU A 225 -11.08 4.90 10.25
N ARG A 226 -11.52 6.06 10.79
CA ARG A 226 -12.79 6.16 11.49
C ARG A 226 -13.98 5.87 10.58
N ARG A 227 -14.00 6.44 9.36
CA ARG A 227 -15.07 6.20 8.38
C ARG A 227 -15.06 4.74 7.89
N LYS A 228 -13.87 4.19 7.64
CA LYS A 228 -13.68 2.78 7.26
C LYS A 228 -14.26 1.84 8.34
N ALA A 229 -13.97 2.08 9.61
CA ALA A 229 -14.51 1.30 10.73
C ALA A 229 -16.06 1.33 10.80
N GLY A 230 -16.69 2.36 10.26
CA GLY A 230 -18.15 2.49 10.17
C GLY A 230 -18.79 1.78 8.98
N CYS A 231 -18.01 1.16 8.10
CA CYS A 231 -18.53 0.47 6.92
C CYS A 231 -18.92 -0.99 7.23
N ASP A 232 -19.90 -1.50 6.49
CA ASP A 232 -20.30 -2.90 6.51
C ASP A 232 -19.51 -3.73 5.48
N LEU A 233 -18.99 -3.04 4.45
CA LEU A 233 -18.08 -3.59 3.43
C LEU A 233 -17.15 -2.48 2.96
N PHE A 234 -15.90 -2.81 2.72
CA PHE A 234 -14.91 -1.90 2.16
C PHE A 234 -14.43 -2.39 0.79
N ILE A 235 -14.20 -1.47 -0.13
CA ILE A 235 -13.65 -1.77 -1.45
C ILE A 235 -12.22 -1.20 -1.53
N ASP A 236 -11.26 -2.04 -1.95
CA ASP A 236 -9.91 -1.58 -2.24
C ASP A 236 -9.70 -1.50 -3.77
N ASP A 237 -8.89 -2.35 -4.35
CA ASP A 237 -8.52 -2.34 -5.76
C ASP A 237 -9.20 -3.51 -6.49
N LEU A 238 -10.02 -3.21 -7.48
CA LEU A 238 -10.73 -4.22 -8.26
C LEU A 238 -10.07 -4.51 -9.62
N VAL A 239 -8.85 -3.98 -9.87
CA VAL A 239 -8.23 -3.96 -11.20
C VAL A 239 -6.82 -4.55 -11.23
N THR A 240 -5.92 -4.14 -10.33
CA THR A 240 -4.48 -4.41 -10.51
C THR A 240 -4.01 -5.78 -10.04
N GLY A 241 -4.90 -6.59 -9.50
CA GLY A 241 -4.56 -7.93 -9.02
C GLY A 241 -3.76 -7.94 -7.72
N SER A 242 -3.85 -6.86 -6.93
CA SER A 242 -3.14 -6.73 -5.67
C SER A 242 -4.01 -6.06 -4.61
N TYR A 243 -3.69 -6.32 -3.35
CA TYR A 243 -4.24 -5.58 -2.21
C TYR A 243 -3.34 -4.40 -1.84
N HIS A 244 -3.88 -3.47 -1.04
CA HIS A 244 -3.15 -2.31 -0.52
C HIS A 244 -3.29 -2.19 0.99
N LEU A 245 -2.72 -1.13 1.58
CA LEU A 245 -2.89 -0.84 3.01
C LEU A 245 -4.37 -0.70 3.39
N ASN A 246 -5.19 -0.21 2.49
CA ASN A 246 -6.64 -0.11 2.67
C ASN A 246 -7.30 -1.45 3.04
N THR A 247 -6.90 -2.53 2.35
CA THR A 247 -7.37 -3.89 2.66
C THR A 247 -6.93 -4.32 4.05
N LEU A 248 -5.63 -4.17 4.38
CA LEU A 248 -5.10 -4.57 5.68
C LEU A 248 -5.74 -3.78 6.84
N GLU A 249 -5.96 -2.49 6.65
CA GLU A 249 -6.64 -1.63 7.63
C GLU A 249 -8.10 -2.04 7.84
N ALA A 250 -8.83 -2.35 6.76
CA ALA A 250 -10.20 -2.83 6.85
C ALA A 250 -10.28 -4.16 7.61
N LEU A 251 -9.47 -5.15 7.24
CA LEU A 251 -9.41 -6.44 7.91
C LEU A 251 -9.02 -6.29 9.39
N ALA A 252 -8.03 -5.45 9.70
CA ALA A 252 -7.60 -5.19 11.06
C ALA A 252 -8.69 -4.48 11.92
N GLN A 253 -9.65 -3.81 11.29
CA GLN A 253 -10.83 -3.26 11.95
C GLN A 253 -12.02 -4.23 11.98
N GLY A 254 -11.88 -5.43 11.43
CA GLY A 254 -13.00 -6.38 11.33
C GLY A 254 -14.04 -5.98 10.29
N VAL A 255 -13.66 -5.17 9.30
CA VAL A 255 -14.50 -4.79 8.17
C VAL A 255 -14.16 -5.71 6.99
N PRO A 256 -15.14 -6.44 6.43
CA PRO A 256 -14.88 -7.26 5.25
C PRO A 256 -14.44 -6.39 4.08
N CYS A 257 -13.47 -6.87 3.30
CA CYS A 257 -12.92 -6.13 2.19
C CYS A 257 -13.09 -6.90 0.88
N ALA A 258 -13.49 -6.20 -0.18
CA ALA A 258 -13.48 -6.71 -1.55
C ALA A 258 -12.30 -6.08 -2.31
N THR A 259 -11.50 -6.94 -2.90
CA THR A 259 -10.37 -6.57 -3.76
C THR A 259 -10.12 -7.66 -4.78
N TYR A 260 -9.46 -7.34 -5.88
CA TYR A 260 -9.02 -8.35 -6.83
C TYR A 260 -7.59 -8.78 -6.52
N LEU A 261 -7.40 -10.07 -6.31
CA LEU A 261 -6.08 -10.68 -6.17
C LEU A 261 -5.83 -11.62 -7.34
N ASP A 262 -4.75 -11.41 -8.06
CA ASP A 262 -4.27 -12.38 -9.03
C ASP A 262 -3.58 -13.57 -8.35
N ALA A 263 -3.33 -14.63 -9.12
CA ALA A 263 -2.71 -15.85 -8.60
C ALA A 263 -1.32 -15.61 -8.00
N ARG A 264 -0.55 -14.68 -8.58
CA ARG A 264 0.79 -14.32 -8.09
C ARG A 264 0.73 -13.67 -6.73
N THR A 265 -0.11 -12.65 -6.57
CA THR A 265 -0.28 -11.97 -5.28
C THR A 265 -0.81 -12.91 -4.21
N ALA A 266 -1.77 -13.78 -4.55
CA ALA A 266 -2.28 -14.78 -3.62
C ALA A 266 -1.18 -15.74 -3.15
N GLU A 267 -0.32 -16.22 -4.08
CA GLU A 267 0.81 -17.08 -3.75
C GLU A 267 1.83 -16.38 -2.83
N VAL A 268 2.14 -15.13 -3.12
CA VAL A 268 3.09 -14.34 -2.31
C VAL A 268 2.56 -14.10 -0.89
N VAL A 269 1.25 -13.90 -0.74
CA VAL A 269 0.63 -13.82 0.59
C VAL A 269 0.78 -15.15 1.33
N ARG A 270 0.52 -16.29 0.68
CA ARG A 270 0.72 -17.62 1.29
C ARG A 270 2.16 -17.84 1.74
N GLN A 271 3.15 -17.42 0.97
CA GLN A 271 4.56 -17.50 1.36
C GLN A 271 4.87 -16.71 2.64
N VAL A 272 4.29 -15.53 2.81
CA VAL A 272 4.49 -14.69 4.00
C VAL A 272 3.74 -15.23 5.21
N THR A 273 2.60 -15.87 5.01
CA THR A 273 1.67 -16.29 6.09
C THR A 273 1.76 -17.77 6.46
N GLY A 274 2.69 -18.51 5.85
CA GLY A 274 2.80 -19.96 6.09
C GLY A 274 1.66 -20.78 5.48
N GLY A 275 1.18 -20.38 4.30
CA GLY A 275 0.18 -21.11 3.52
C GLY A 275 -1.26 -20.58 3.63
N HIS A 276 -1.46 -19.42 4.27
CA HIS A 276 -2.81 -18.87 4.49
C HIS A 276 -3.18 -17.80 3.48
N ASP A 277 -4.35 -17.94 2.86
CA ASP A 277 -4.91 -16.94 1.94
C ASP A 277 -5.37 -15.69 2.68
N LEU A 278 -5.28 -14.53 1.99
CA LEU A 278 -5.86 -13.28 2.48
C LEU A 278 -7.40 -13.38 2.45
N PRO A 279 -8.10 -13.18 3.59
CA PRO A 279 -9.53 -13.40 3.70
C PRO A 279 -10.35 -12.23 3.15
N VAL A 280 -10.29 -12.05 1.84
CA VAL A 280 -11.02 -11.00 1.12
C VAL A 280 -12.07 -11.59 0.21
N VAL A 281 -13.03 -10.77 -0.19
CA VAL A 281 -13.91 -11.08 -1.32
C VAL A 281 -13.11 -10.83 -2.59
N ASN A 282 -12.50 -11.89 -3.13
CA ASN A 282 -11.69 -11.79 -4.35
C ASN A 282 -12.60 -11.62 -5.57
N VAL A 283 -12.68 -10.42 -6.09
CA VAL A 283 -13.57 -10.07 -7.21
C VAL A 283 -12.96 -8.98 -8.07
N GLY A 284 -12.92 -9.22 -9.38
CA GLY A 284 -12.54 -8.21 -10.37
C GLY A 284 -13.69 -7.27 -10.70
N LEU A 285 -13.34 -6.14 -11.29
CA LEU A 285 -14.23 -5.02 -11.61
C LEU A 285 -15.48 -5.44 -12.40
N GLU A 286 -15.32 -6.36 -13.35
CA GLU A 286 -16.37 -6.80 -14.25
C GLU A 286 -17.51 -7.58 -13.55
N HIS A 287 -17.19 -8.27 -12.46
CA HIS A 287 -18.13 -9.05 -11.68
C HIS A 287 -18.57 -8.39 -10.37
N ALA A 288 -17.90 -7.30 -9.98
CA ALA A 288 -18.07 -6.68 -8.68
C ALA A 288 -19.53 -6.32 -8.38
N ALA A 289 -20.26 -5.70 -9.32
CA ALA A 289 -21.64 -5.28 -9.07
C ALA A 289 -22.54 -6.46 -8.69
N THR A 290 -22.39 -7.61 -9.36
CA THR A 290 -23.20 -8.81 -9.09
C THR A 290 -22.83 -9.45 -7.75
N VAL A 291 -21.54 -9.68 -7.52
CA VAL A 291 -21.04 -10.31 -6.28
C VAL A 291 -21.37 -9.47 -5.05
N LEU A 292 -21.14 -8.16 -5.13
CA LEU A 292 -21.41 -7.24 -4.02
C LEU A 292 -22.92 -7.13 -3.74
N LEU A 293 -23.78 -7.18 -4.79
CA LEU A 293 -25.23 -7.16 -4.60
C LEU A 293 -25.72 -8.39 -3.82
N GLU A 294 -25.19 -9.56 -4.14
CA GLU A 294 -25.50 -10.80 -3.41
C GLU A 294 -24.99 -10.78 -1.96
N LEU A 295 -23.86 -10.14 -1.72
CA LEU A 295 -23.35 -9.96 -0.35
C LEU A 295 -24.21 -8.96 0.45
N CYS A 296 -24.66 -7.87 -0.18
CA CYS A 296 -25.55 -6.89 0.48
C CYS A 296 -26.89 -7.50 0.90
N ALA A 297 -27.34 -8.55 0.20
CA ALA A 297 -28.55 -9.30 0.59
C ALA A 297 -28.32 -10.26 1.78
N ARG A 298 -27.08 -10.40 2.28
CA ARG A 298 -26.69 -11.37 3.31
C ARG A 298 -25.81 -10.73 4.38
N PRO A 299 -26.35 -9.83 5.21
CA PRO A 299 -25.56 -9.07 6.20
C PRO A 299 -24.84 -9.97 7.21
N GLU A 300 -25.40 -11.15 7.54
CA GLU A 300 -24.76 -12.16 8.40
C GLU A 300 -23.44 -12.69 7.78
N ARG A 301 -23.39 -12.81 6.46
CA ARG A 301 -22.18 -13.21 5.75
C ARG A 301 -21.12 -12.11 5.76
N LEU A 302 -21.50 -10.85 5.62
CA LEU A 302 -20.59 -9.70 5.78
C LEU A 302 -19.99 -9.69 7.18
N GLN A 303 -20.82 -9.88 8.21
CA GLN A 303 -20.34 -9.95 9.59
C GLN A 303 -19.35 -11.09 9.80
N ALA A 304 -19.65 -12.28 9.31
CA ALA A 304 -18.77 -13.45 9.40
C ALA A 304 -17.42 -13.21 8.69
N LEU A 305 -17.44 -12.59 7.51
CA LEU A 305 -16.22 -12.23 6.78
C LEU A 305 -15.39 -11.19 7.55
N GLY A 306 -16.01 -10.21 8.19
CA GLY A 306 -15.32 -9.23 9.02
C GLY A 306 -14.63 -9.86 10.23
N VAL A 307 -15.32 -10.77 10.94
CA VAL A 307 -14.75 -11.54 12.06
C VAL A 307 -13.58 -12.41 11.59
N ALA A 308 -13.73 -13.11 10.48
CA ALA A 308 -12.66 -13.93 9.91
C ALA A 308 -11.44 -13.08 9.50
N GLY A 309 -11.68 -11.92 8.88
CA GLY A 309 -10.64 -10.96 8.51
C GLY A 309 -9.83 -10.49 9.70
N ARG A 310 -10.50 -10.09 10.78
CA ARG A 310 -9.84 -9.66 12.01
C ARG A 310 -9.02 -10.80 12.65
N ALA A 311 -9.61 -11.97 12.78
CA ALA A 311 -8.93 -13.14 13.36
C ALA A 311 -7.69 -13.54 12.54
N TRP A 312 -7.75 -13.41 11.22
CA TRP A 312 -6.62 -13.66 10.34
C TRP A 312 -5.49 -12.63 10.55
N MET A 313 -5.81 -11.35 10.66
CA MET A 313 -4.83 -10.29 10.95
C MET A 313 -4.14 -10.53 12.28
N ASP A 314 -4.89 -10.86 13.32
CA ASP A 314 -4.35 -11.12 14.66
C ASP A 314 -3.45 -12.36 14.71
N ARG A 315 -3.63 -13.31 13.80
CA ARG A 315 -2.86 -14.56 13.77
C ARG A 315 -1.70 -14.54 12.80
N HIS A 316 -1.89 -14.00 11.59
CA HIS A 316 -0.96 -14.16 10.48
C HIS A 316 -0.24 -12.88 10.05
N TRP A 317 -0.74 -11.69 10.45
CA TRP A 317 -0.16 -10.41 10.04
C TRP A 317 0.29 -9.58 11.24
N THR A 318 1.14 -10.16 12.07
CA THR A 318 1.49 -9.61 13.38
C THR A 318 2.81 -8.86 13.38
N GLY A 319 2.93 -7.88 14.31
CA GLY A 319 4.18 -7.18 14.56
C GLY A 319 5.31 -8.11 15.02
N VAL A 320 4.98 -9.19 15.71
CA VAL A 320 5.95 -10.23 16.12
C VAL A 320 6.59 -10.88 14.90
N HIS A 321 5.77 -11.33 13.95
CA HIS A 321 6.26 -11.97 12.72
C HIS A 321 7.12 -11.01 11.88
N ALA A 322 6.66 -9.76 11.72
CA ALA A 322 7.43 -8.75 10.99
C ALA A 322 8.78 -8.44 11.68
N ALA A 323 8.79 -8.32 13.01
CA ALA A 323 10.01 -8.07 13.78
C ALA A 323 10.99 -9.25 13.70
N GLN A 324 10.51 -10.49 13.74
CA GLN A 324 11.35 -11.68 13.55
C GLN A 324 11.96 -11.71 12.16
N THR A 325 11.13 -11.56 11.10
CA THR A 325 11.57 -11.55 9.70
C THR A 325 12.64 -10.49 9.46
N LEU A 326 12.40 -9.25 9.88
CA LEU A 326 13.37 -8.16 9.73
C LEU A 326 14.62 -8.36 10.59
N GLY A 327 14.47 -8.85 11.82
CA GLY A 327 15.58 -9.14 12.71
C GLY A 327 16.54 -10.17 12.11
N ASP A 328 16.02 -11.24 11.49
CA ASP A 328 16.83 -12.24 10.77
C ASP A 328 17.54 -11.64 9.57
N ILE A 329 16.84 -10.83 8.79
CA ILE A 329 17.41 -10.11 7.65
C ILE A 329 18.57 -9.21 8.11
N TYR A 330 18.37 -8.38 9.14
CA TYR A 330 19.40 -7.46 9.62
C TYR A 330 20.61 -8.19 10.18
N ARG A 331 20.42 -9.27 10.95
CA ARG A 331 21.53 -10.11 11.42
C ARG A 331 22.31 -10.71 10.27
N SER A 332 21.62 -11.22 9.27
CA SER A 332 22.26 -11.78 8.06
C SER A 332 23.07 -10.74 7.29
N VAL A 333 22.51 -9.54 7.10
CA VAL A 333 23.18 -8.45 6.37
C VAL A 333 24.34 -7.85 7.19
N ALA A 334 24.22 -7.77 8.51
CA ALA A 334 25.30 -7.33 9.38
C ALA A 334 26.49 -8.31 9.39
N ALA A 335 26.19 -9.62 9.35
CA ALA A 335 27.22 -10.66 9.28
C ALA A 335 27.89 -10.75 7.89
N HIS A 336 27.18 -10.41 6.84
CA HIS A 336 27.64 -10.51 5.44
C HIS A 336 27.23 -9.28 4.64
N PRO A 337 27.85 -8.11 4.86
CA PRO A 337 27.52 -6.87 4.14
C PRO A 337 27.64 -7.05 2.64
N GLY A 338 26.62 -6.59 1.91
CA GLY A 338 26.61 -6.63 0.44
C GLY A 338 26.30 -7.99 -0.19
N ARG A 339 26.15 -9.07 0.58
CA ARG A 339 25.77 -10.36 0.03
C ARG A 339 24.34 -10.32 -0.49
N PRO A 340 24.08 -10.59 -1.79
CA PRO A 340 22.74 -10.62 -2.34
C PRO A 340 21.94 -11.78 -1.75
N PHE A 341 20.62 -11.62 -1.66
CA PHE A 341 19.75 -12.73 -1.32
C PHE A 341 19.60 -13.71 -2.48
N ALA A 342 19.30 -14.96 -2.16
CA ALA A 342 19.03 -15.97 -3.19
C ALA A 342 17.79 -15.56 -4.01
N GLN A 343 17.87 -15.83 -5.30
CA GLN A 343 16.78 -15.63 -6.24
C GLN A 343 15.59 -16.52 -5.85
N ARG A 344 14.37 -15.95 -5.88
CA ARG A 344 13.13 -16.63 -5.50
C ARG A 344 12.37 -17.20 -6.70
N PHE A 345 12.54 -16.59 -7.86
CA PHE A 345 11.90 -16.99 -9.12
C PHE A 345 12.72 -16.48 -10.30
N ASP A 346 12.47 -16.99 -11.49
CA ASP A 346 13.11 -16.50 -12.71
C ASP A 346 12.68 -15.06 -13.00
N GLU A 347 13.63 -14.19 -13.38
CA GLU A 347 13.34 -12.78 -13.68
C GLU A 347 12.32 -12.62 -14.81
N ASP A 348 12.25 -13.61 -15.69
CA ASP A 348 11.26 -13.68 -16.76
C ASP A 348 9.84 -14.02 -16.27
N ASP A 349 9.71 -14.57 -15.06
CA ASP A 349 8.42 -14.87 -14.42
C ASP A 349 7.90 -13.67 -13.61
N THR A 350 7.86 -12.50 -14.24
CA THR A 350 7.46 -11.24 -13.59
C THR A 350 5.96 -11.18 -13.29
N GLY A 351 5.19 -12.15 -13.73
CA GLY A 351 3.73 -12.15 -13.63
C GLY A 351 3.05 -11.16 -14.57
N GLU A 352 3.80 -10.30 -15.26
CA GLU A 352 3.26 -9.51 -16.39
C GLU A 352 2.89 -10.43 -17.56
N ARG A 353 3.57 -11.55 -17.71
CA ARG A 353 3.21 -12.63 -18.63
C ARG A 353 1.88 -13.32 -18.28
N TRP A 354 1.41 -13.21 -17.05
CA TRP A 354 0.17 -13.84 -16.59
C TRP A 354 -1.09 -13.09 -17.04
N HIS A 355 -0.95 -12.18 -17.99
CA HIS A 355 -2.06 -11.58 -18.74
C HIS A 355 -3.13 -10.84 -17.92
N VAL A 356 -2.88 -10.58 -16.64
CA VAL A 356 -3.87 -9.88 -15.82
C VAL A 356 -4.18 -8.52 -16.44
N ARG A 357 -3.15 -7.78 -16.85
CA ARG A 357 -3.30 -6.49 -17.53
C ARG A 357 -3.98 -6.64 -18.88
N GLU A 358 -3.52 -7.57 -19.71
CA GLU A 358 -4.10 -7.82 -21.03
C GLU A 358 -5.53 -8.34 -20.96
N GLN A 359 -5.82 -9.26 -20.03
CA GLN A 359 -7.18 -9.74 -19.80
C GLN A 359 -8.10 -8.61 -19.33
N HIS A 360 -7.66 -7.77 -18.40
CA HIS A 360 -8.43 -6.62 -17.98
C HIS A 360 -8.65 -5.61 -19.09
N ASP A 361 -7.65 -5.34 -19.91
CA ASP A 361 -7.77 -4.42 -21.02
C ASP A 361 -8.69 -4.99 -22.12
N ALA A 362 -8.62 -6.28 -22.40
CA ALA A 362 -9.53 -6.96 -23.33
C ALA A 362 -10.99 -6.93 -22.85
N LEU A 363 -11.23 -7.29 -21.57
CA LEU A 363 -12.56 -7.20 -20.95
C LEU A 363 -13.08 -5.77 -20.90
N TRP A 364 -12.21 -4.82 -20.62
CA TRP A 364 -12.53 -3.39 -20.65
C TRP A 364 -12.97 -2.93 -22.03
N GLN A 365 -12.24 -3.29 -23.07
CA GLN A 365 -12.58 -2.96 -24.43
C GLN A 365 -13.90 -3.60 -24.88
N ALA A 366 -14.13 -4.86 -24.51
CA ALA A 366 -15.38 -5.56 -24.79
C ALA A 366 -16.61 -4.91 -24.11
N ARG A 367 -16.43 -4.31 -22.94
CA ARG A 367 -17.49 -3.67 -22.14
C ARG A 367 -17.55 -2.15 -22.28
N ARG A 368 -16.88 -1.59 -23.25
CA ARG A 368 -16.75 -0.13 -23.44
C ARG A 368 -18.08 0.61 -23.60
N ALA A 369 -19.11 -0.07 -24.06
CA ALA A 369 -20.44 0.48 -24.14
C ALA A 369 -21.05 0.66 -22.74
N GLY A 370 -21.04 1.88 -22.25
CA GLY A 370 -21.66 2.26 -20.97
C GLY A 370 -20.70 2.56 -19.80
N TRP A 371 -19.39 2.48 -20.01
CA TRP A 371 -18.41 2.97 -19.06
C TRP A 371 -17.96 4.40 -19.39
N PRO A 372 -17.48 5.18 -18.40
CA PRO A 372 -16.88 6.49 -18.68
C PRO A 372 -15.74 6.32 -19.70
N ARG A 373 -15.74 7.14 -20.73
CA ARG A 373 -14.63 7.16 -21.68
C ARG A 373 -13.37 7.66 -20.96
N PRO A 374 -12.18 7.10 -21.28
CA PRO A 374 -10.92 7.68 -20.83
C PRO A 374 -10.89 9.15 -21.17
N VAL A 375 -10.48 9.98 -20.24
CA VAL A 375 -10.31 11.42 -20.52
C VAL A 375 -9.16 11.57 -21.51
N PRO A 376 -9.35 12.22 -22.65
CA PRO A 376 -8.28 12.40 -23.62
C PRO A 376 -7.05 13.08 -22.99
N PRO A 377 -5.83 12.72 -23.38
CA PRO A 377 -4.60 13.28 -22.78
C PRO A 377 -4.54 14.81 -22.80
N TRP A 378 -5.06 15.46 -23.87
CA TRP A 378 -5.11 16.91 -23.96
C TRP A 378 -6.07 17.56 -22.94
N LEU A 379 -7.16 16.89 -22.59
CA LEU A 379 -8.10 17.35 -21.54
C LEU A 379 -7.52 17.18 -20.14
N LEU A 380 -6.67 16.17 -19.94
CA LEU A 380 -5.91 15.98 -18.72
C LEU A 380 -4.87 17.10 -18.53
N GLY A 381 -4.16 17.45 -19.60
CA GLY A 381 -3.25 18.58 -19.62
C GLY A 381 -3.95 19.90 -19.27
N ALA A 382 -5.13 20.14 -19.84
CA ALA A 382 -5.95 21.32 -19.56
C ALA A 382 -6.45 21.36 -18.11
N LYS A 383 -6.93 20.24 -17.55
CA LYS A 383 -7.34 20.15 -16.13
C LYS A 383 -6.15 20.35 -15.17
N THR A 384 -4.98 19.82 -15.53
CA THR A 384 -3.76 20.00 -14.71
C THR A 384 -3.25 21.44 -14.77
N ALA A 385 -3.35 22.10 -15.92
CA ALA A 385 -3.03 23.51 -16.09
C ALA A 385 -4.01 24.41 -15.32
N ALA A 386 -5.32 24.17 -15.46
CA ALA A 386 -6.36 24.88 -14.72
C ALA A 386 -6.23 24.69 -13.19
N GLY A 387 -5.89 23.50 -12.73
CA GLY A 387 -5.63 23.23 -11.30
C GLY A 387 -4.35 23.89 -10.77
N ARG A 388 -3.34 24.12 -11.62
CA ARG A 388 -2.15 24.93 -11.27
C ARG A 388 -2.49 26.41 -11.19
N VAL A 389 -3.25 26.92 -12.12
CA VAL A 389 -3.71 28.32 -12.12
C VAL A 389 -4.62 28.60 -10.92
N ALA A 390 -5.58 27.71 -10.61
CA ALA A 390 -6.45 27.87 -9.46
C ALA A 390 -5.68 27.87 -8.12
N ARG A 391 -4.63 27.02 -8.00
CA ARG A 391 -3.75 27.02 -6.83
C ARG A 391 -2.91 28.29 -6.74
N ALA A 392 -2.42 28.81 -7.85
CA ALA A 392 -1.67 30.07 -7.87
C ALA A 392 -2.54 31.29 -7.52
N LEU A 393 -3.85 31.23 -7.83
CA LEU A 393 -4.80 32.29 -7.50
C LEU A 393 -5.30 32.22 -6.03
N HIS A 394 -5.24 31.07 -5.37
CA HIS A 394 -5.58 30.92 -3.94
C HIS A 394 -4.39 31.15 -3.01
N LEU A 395 -3.20 31.38 -3.53
CA LEU A 395 -1.99 31.72 -2.77
C LEU A 395 -1.68 33.22 -2.79
N ARG A 396 -2.64 34.07 -3.15
CA ARG A 396 -2.52 35.51 -3.07
C ARG A 396 -3.52 36.09 -2.06
#